data_84a240475f951db3e6c4ecb35abc4bb2
#
_entry.id   84a240475f951db3e6c4ecb35abc4bb2
#
_cell.length_a   1.000
_cell.length_b   1.000
_cell.length_c   1.000
_cell.angle_alpha   90.00
_cell.angle_beta   90.00
_cell.angle_gamma   90.00
#
_symmetry.space_group_name_H-M   'P 1'
#
loop_
_entity.id
_entity.type
_entity.pdbx_description
1 polymer ?
#
loop_
_entity_poly.entity_id
_entity_poly.type
_entity_poly.pdbx_seq_one_letter_code
_entity_poly.pdbx_strand_id
1 'polypeptide(L)'
;MKILLWHGYLLGGTGSNVYTRQLAREWARAGHDVTVFSQEPHPERYDLGGASVVRPDVGGLLPVFVLDRYDGYEVKLLQNCTREELDGWVEANAAELRQELPADLVFCNHVLLGGAVGAASGGRFAVKAHGSELEYSMRGRPELERWGADVLECASTVFVGSGHIREVLEDVCGHVDRVHEVPPGVDIGEWRPQPREAALQSLIAEAELDPPNPGNANERLPDEGNAERLAGFLVGQRPTVVYFGKLLHNKGVHVLLEALAGVDARVVVVGFGDYRAELEQLADPAQALFTGPLEHRHLVNLLALADACVVPSIFPEAFGMVAAEAAATGCPPLVARHSGLAEIAEGLEAEYPEALRHLASFESGDAEDLRAKV
;
A
#
# COMPACT_ATOMS: atom_id res chain seq x y z
N MET A 1 13.46 23.66 3.87
CA MET A 1 14.48 22.79 3.28
C MET A 1 14.10 22.49 1.84
N LYS A 2 15.10 22.35 0.95
CA LYS A 2 14.89 21.77 -0.39
C LYS A 2 15.02 20.26 -0.29
N ILE A 3 13.94 19.52 -0.64
CA ILE A 3 13.87 18.07 -0.55
C ILE A 3 13.61 17.48 -1.94
N LEU A 4 14.48 16.58 -2.36
CA LEU A 4 14.30 15.79 -3.58
C LEU A 4 13.81 14.41 -3.18
N LEU A 5 12.55 14.10 -3.50
CA LEU A 5 11.90 12.83 -3.17
C LEU A 5 11.83 11.94 -4.41
N TRP A 6 12.74 10.98 -4.49
CA TRP A 6 12.74 10.04 -5.61
C TRP A 6 11.81 8.85 -5.32
N HIS A 7 10.92 8.55 -6.26
CA HIS A 7 10.03 7.38 -6.21
C HIS A 7 10.14 6.50 -7.47
N GLY A 8 10.16 7.13 -8.65
CA GLY A 8 10.36 6.45 -9.93
C GLY A 8 9.15 5.69 -10.48
N TYR A 9 8.01 5.70 -9.78
CA TYR A 9 6.76 5.05 -10.18
C TYR A 9 5.60 6.04 -10.23
N LEU A 10 4.34 5.55 -10.25
CA LEU A 10 3.15 6.40 -10.20
C LEU A 10 2.88 6.95 -8.79
N LEU A 11 1.89 7.82 -8.66
CA LEU A 11 1.47 8.40 -7.38
C LEU A 11 0.15 7.82 -6.83
N GLY A 12 -0.40 6.81 -7.50
CA GLY A 12 -1.61 6.11 -7.08
C GLY A 12 -1.52 4.60 -7.28
N GLY A 13 -2.48 3.85 -6.76
CA GLY A 13 -2.67 2.41 -7.01
C GLY A 13 -1.96 1.46 -6.05
N THR A 14 -0.73 1.73 -5.61
CA THR A 14 0.01 0.85 -4.67
C THR A 14 0.35 1.57 -3.37
N GLY A 15 0.65 0.80 -2.31
CA GLY A 15 0.98 1.36 -1.00
C GLY A 15 2.17 2.32 -1.02
N SER A 16 3.25 1.99 -1.74
CA SER A 16 4.41 2.87 -1.86
C SER A 16 4.13 4.15 -2.64
N ASN A 17 3.25 4.08 -3.66
CA ASN A 17 2.80 5.24 -4.42
C ASN A 17 2.01 6.21 -3.52
N VAL A 18 1.03 5.67 -2.77
CA VAL A 18 0.22 6.45 -1.83
C VAL A 18 1.08 7.04 -0.72
N TYR A 19 1.99 6.25 -0.14
CA TYR A 19 2.96 6.70 0.86
C TYR A 19 3.77 7.90 0.33
N THR A 20 4.33 7.79 -0.87
CA THR A 20 5.14 8.85 -1.48
C THR A 20 4.33 10.14 -1.68
N ARG A 21 3.13 10.00 -2.21
CA ARG A 21 2.21 11.12 -2.44
C ARG A 21 1.88 11.85 -1.13
N GLN A 22 1.52 11.11 -0.10
CA GLN A 22 1.18 11.68 1.20
C GLN A 22 2.40 12.32 1.86
N LEU A 23 3.57 11.69 1.78
CA LEU A 23 4.80 12.25 2.32
C LEU A 23 5.17 13.56 1.62
N ALA A 24 5.08 13.62 0.31
CA ALA A 24 5.31 14.84 -0.47
C ALA A 24 4.36 15.96 -0.05
N ARG A 25 3.07 15.64 0.08
CA ARG A 25 2.03 16.57 0.51
C ARG A 25 2.32 17.16 1.88
N GLU A 26 2.60 16.32 2.86
CA GLU A 26 2.82 16.75 4.24
C GLU A 26 4.12 17.57 4.38
N TRP A 27 5.19 17.19 3.68
CA TRP A 27 6.42 17.98 3.68
C TRP A 27 6.24 19.35 3.01
N ALA A 28 5.52 19.41 1.89
CA ALA A 28 5.22 20.70 1.24
C ALA A 28 4.32 21.58 2.13
N ARG A 29 3.29 21.01 2.77
CA ARG A 29 2.43 21.73 3.73
C ARG A 29 3.20 22.20 4.98
N ALA A 30 4.24 21.48 5.38
CA ALA A 30 5.15 21.89 6.44
C ALA A 30 6.11 23.04 6.03
N GLY A 31 6.00 23.53 4.79
CA GLY A 31 6.78 24.65 4.27
C GLY A 31 8.14 24.26 3.69
N HIS A 32 8.33 23.00 3.31
CA HIS A 32 9.50 22.57 2.58
C HIS A 32 9.31 22.75 1.07
N ASP A 33 10.40 23.03 0.36
CA ASP A 33 10.46 23.01 -1.10
C ASP A 33 10.70 21.56 -1.56
N VAL A 34 9.64 20.90 -2.07
CA VAL A 34 9.65 19.47 -2.38
C VAL A 34 9.52 19.25 -3.87
N THR A 35 10.48 18.51 -4.42
CA THR A 35 10.41 18.00 -5.81
C THR A 35 10.31 16.48 -5.80
N VAL A 36 9.25 15.94 -6.40
CA VAL A 36 9.02 14.49 -6.52
C VAL A 36 9.47 14.02 -7.90
N PHE A 37 10.33 13.00 -7.94
CA PHE A 37 10.72 12.31 -9.18
C PHE A 37 9.82 11.09 -9.36
N SER A 38 8.92 11.14 -10.34
CA SER A 38 7.88 10.15 -10.54
C SER A 38 7.58 9.96 -12.03
N GLN A 39 7.08 8.79 -12.40
CA GLN A 39 6.57 8.51 -13.75
C GLN A 39 5.07 8.81 -13.90
N GLU A 40 4.45 9.50 -12.94
CA GLU A 40 3.04 9.90 -13.01
C GLU A 40 2.77 10.84 -14.20
N PRO A 41 1.92 10.44 -15.15
CA PRO A 41 1.62 11.29 -16.32
C PRO A 41 0.69 12.45 -15.99
N HIS A 42 -0.09 12.33 -14.89
CA HIS A 42 -1.12 13.26 -14.49
C HIS A 42 -1.01 13.68 -13.02
N PRO A 43 0.13 14.27 -12.59
CA PRO A 43 0.32 14.64 -11.19
C PRO A 43 -0.70 15.68 -10.70
N GLU A 44 -1.29 16.46 -11.59
CA GLU A 44 -2.35 17.44 -11.29
C GLU A 44 -3.62 16.82 -10.72
N ARG A 45 -3.79 15.52 -10.82
CA ARG A 45 -4.94 14.78 -10.24
C ARG A 45 -4.79 14.52 -8.75
N TYR A 46 -3.61 14.77 -8.21
CA TYR A 46 -3.29 14.48 -6.81
C TYR A 46 -2.98 15.74 -6.02
N ASP A 47 -3.47 15.82 -4.79
CA ASP A 47 -3.03 16.84 -3.85
C ASP A 47 -1.62 16.50 -3.35
N LEU A 48 -0.64 17.27 -3.79
CA LEU A 48 0.76 17.17 -3.38
C LEU A 48 1.18 18.29 -2.43
N GLY A 49 0.22 19.08 -1.93
CA GLY A 49 0.48 20.18 -1.00
C GLY A 49 1.31 21.33 -1.58
N GLY A 50 1.51 21.37 -2.89
CA GLY A 50 2.36 22.34 -3.58
C GLY A 50 3.73 21.80 -4.00
N ALA A 51 4.03 20.51 -3.78
CA ALA A 51 5.25 19.88 -4.30
C ALA A 51 5.24 19.85 -5.84
N SER A 52 6.40 20.08 -6.44
CA SER A 52 6.61 19.93 -7.89
C SER A 52 6.90 18.49 -8.27
N VAL A 53 6.62 18.12 -9.54
CA VAL A 53 6.91 16.78 -10.07
C VAL A 53 7.83 16.89 -11.28
N VAL A 54 8.91 16.11 -11.25
CA VAL A 54 9.82 15.90 -12.38
C VAL A 54 9.60 14.46 -12.87
N ARG A 55 9.43 14.31 -14.18
CA ARG A 55 9.28 13.01 -14.84
C ARG A 55 10.50 12.74 -15.72
N PRO A 56 11.49 11.95 -15.21
CA PRO A 56 12.67 11.57 -15.98
C PRO A 56 12.29 10.78 -17.24
N ASP A 57 12.98 11.05 -18.36
CA ASP A 57 12.86 10.20 -19.54
C ASP A 57 13.70 8.93 -19.36
N VAL A 58 13.01 7.83 -19.12
CA VAL A 58 13.61 6.51 -18.88
C VAL A 58 13.62 5.61 -20.12
N GLY A 59 13.36 6.16 -21.32
CA GLY A 59 13.39 5.41 -22.57
C GLY A 59 12.28 4.36 -22.72
N GLY A 60 11.22 4.46 -21.93
CA GLY A 60 10.05 3.56 -22.01
C GLY A 60 10.17 2.25 -21.25
N LEU A 61 11.32 1.87 -20.70
CA LEU A 61 11.47 0.72 -19.79
C LEU A 61 11.12 1.11 -18.35
N LEU A 62 10.33 0.27 -17.69
CA LEU A 62 10.03 0.42 -16.26
C LEU A 62 10.36 -0.88 -15.50
N PRO A 63 11.51 -0.96 -14.83
CA PRO A 63 11.82 -2.06 -13.93
C PRO A 63 10.91 -2.02 -12.71
N VAL A 64 10.30 -3.17 -12.34
CA VAL A 64 9.38 -3.28 -11.21
C VAL A 64 9.73 -4.46 -10.31
N PHE A 65 9.30 -4.40 -9.05
CA PHE A 65 9.50 -5.51 -8.09
C PHE A 65 8.37 -6.54 -8.18
N VAL A 66 7.17 -6.08 -8.51
CA VAL A 66 5.98 -6.90 -8.72
C VAL A 66 5.35 -6.48 -10.04
N LEU A 67 4.99 -7.45 -10.88
CA LEU A 67 4.34 -7.14 -12.15
C LEU A 67 3.03 -6.40 -11.91
N ASP A 68 2.90 -5.31 -12.62
CA ASP A 68 1.69 -4.50 -12.71
C ASP A 68 1.64 -3.85 -14.10
N ARG A 69 0.54 -3.20 -14.43
CA ARG A 69 0.32 -2.56 -15.72
C ARG A 69 0.62 -1.07 -15.61
N TYR A 70 1.51 -0.57 -16.47
CA TYR A 70 1.85 0.84 -16.57
C TYR A 70 1.74 1.27 -18.03
N ASP A 71 0.72 2.06 -18.35
CA ASP A 71 0.45 2.49 -19.72
C ASP A 71 1.62 3.31 -20.28
N GLY A 72 2.06 2.96 -21.47
CA GLY A 72 3.18 3.61 -22.15
C GLY A 72 4.58 3.09 -21.76
N TYR A 73 4.66 2.04 -20.93
CA TYR A 73 5.93 1.43 -20.55
C TYR A 73 6.01 -0.05 -20.91
N GLU A 74 7.21 -0.49 -21.29
CA GLU A 74 7.60 -1.90 -21.21
C GLU A 74 7.94 -2.23 -19.75
N VAL A 75 7.01 -2.95 -19.09
CA VAL A 75 7.18 -3.34 -17.69
C VAL A 75 7.96 -4.63 -17.60
N LYS A 76 9.04 -4.64 -16.81
CA LYS A 76 9.91 -5.79 -16.65
C LYS A 76 10.26 -6.01 -15.18
N LEU A 77 10.16 -7.25 -14.69
CA LEU A 77 10.64 -7.54 -13.34
C LEU A 77 12.12 -7.20 -13.22
N LEU A 78 12.52 -6.56 -12.13
CA LEU A 78 13.89 -6.14 -11.88
C LEU A 78 14.90 -7.25 -12.13
N GLN A 79 14.64 -8.45 -11.61
CA GLN A 79 15.49 -9.63 -11.77
C GLN A 79 15.59 -10.18 -13.20
N ASN A 80 14.74 -9.69 -14.11
CA ASN A 80 14.75 -10.06 -15.53
C ASN A 80 15.39 -8.96 -16.40
N CYS A 81 15.74 -7.81 -15.82
CA CYS A 81 16.46 -6.76 -16.53
C CYS A 81 17.95 -7.12 -16.65
N THR A 82 18.56 -6.73 -17.75
CA THR A 82 20.02 -6.81 -17.89
C THR A 82 20.70 -5.71 -17.07
N ARG A 83 21.96 -5.90 -16.77
CA ARG A 83 22.74 -4.87 -16.05
C ARG A 83 22.80 -3.55 -16.83
N GLU A 84 22.95 -3.61 -18.15
CA GLU A 84 22.97 -2.44 -19.02
C GLU A 84 21.64 -1.69 -19.00
N GLU A 85 20.51 -2.38 -19.02
CA GLU A 85 19.18 -1.77 -18.87
C GLU A 85 19.04 -1.05 -17.53
N LEU A 86 19.49 -1.69 -16.44
CA LEU A 86 19.40 -1.09 -15.11
C LEU A 86 20.36 0.10 -14.95
N ASP A 87 21.59 0.01 -15.42
CA ASP A 87 22.55 1.10 -15.36
C ASP A 87 22.08 2.30 -16.19
N GLY A 88 21.54 2.07 -17.39
CA GLY A 88 20.96 3.13 -18.23
C GLY A 88 19.75 3.80 -17.55
N TRP A 89 18.89 3.01 -16.95
CA TRP A 89 17.71 3.50 -16.24
C TRP A 89 18.09 4.33 -14.98
N VAL A 90 19.05 3.84 -14.20
CA VAL A 90 19.56 4.54 -13.03
C VAL A 90 20.20 5.87 -13.44
N GLU A 91 21.03 5.87 -14.48
CA GLU A 91 21.72 7.10 -14.95
C GLU A 91 20.72 8.13 -15.49
N ALA A 92 19.69 7.73 -16.23
CA ALA A 92 18.65 8.64 -16.72
C ALA A 92 17.95 9.37 -15.55
N ASN A 93 17.57 8.64 -14.50
CA ASN A 93 16.97 9.22 -13.30
C ASN A 93 17.97 10.10 -12.53
N ALA A 94 19.21 9.65 -12.35
CA ALA A 94 20.25 10.39 -11.62
C ALA A 94 20.64 11.69 -12.34
N ALA A 95 20.63 11.70 -13.67
CA ALA A 95 20.91 12.89 -14.47
C ALA A 95 19.88 14.01 -14.20
N GLU A 96 18.61 13.70 -14.14
CA GLU A 96 17.57 14.66 -13.79
C GLU A 96 17.69 15.12 -12.32
N LEU A 97 17.98 14.19 -11.41
CA LEU A 97 18.15 14.53 -9.99
C LEU A 97 19.35 15.48 -9.78
N ARG A 98 20.45 15.27 -10.50
CA ARG A 98 21.62 16.16 -10.45
C ARG A 98 21.33 17.59 -10.87
N GLN A 99 20.36 17.83 -11.77
CA GLN A 99 19.98 19.19 -12.20
C GLN A 99 19.33 19.98 -11.06
N GLU A 100 18.72 19.27 -10.10
CA GLU A 100 18.06 19.86 -8.94
C GLU A 100 18.99 20.06 -7.72
N LEU A 101 20.23 19.55 -7.77
CA LEU A 101 21.21 19.76 -6.70
C LEU A 101 21.79 21.20 -6.73
N PRO A 102 22.19 21.79 -5.59
CA PRO A 102 22.20 21.19 -4.26
C PRO A 102 20.81 21.12 -3.59
N ALA A 103 20.62 20.13 -2.73
CA ALA A 103 19.45 19.96 -1.90
C ALA A 103 19.85 19.62 -0.46
N ASP A 104 18.97 19.93 0.50
CA ASP A 104 19.20 19.62 1.91
C ASP A 104 19.02 18.12 2.20
N LEU A 105 18.11 17.46 1.45
CA LEU A 105 17.83 16.04 1.55
C LEU A 105 17.50 15.46 0.17
N VAL A 106 18.13 14.36 -0.18
CA VAL A 106 17.69 13.45 -1.23
C VAL A 106 17.12 12.21 -0.55
N PHE A 107 15.82 11.96 -0.71
CA PHE A 107 15.12 10.83 -0.11
C PHE A 107 14.68 9.87 -1.20
N CYS A 108 15.20 8.66 -1.18
CA CYS A 108 14.98 7.65 -2.20
C CYS A 108 14.12 6.49 -1.66
N ASN A 109 13.00 6.24 -2.30
CA ASN A 109 12.20 5.05 -2.02
C ASN A 109 12.83 3.83 -2.67
N HIS A 110 12.82 2.71 -1.95
CA HIS A 110 13.40 1.42 -2.29
C HIS A 110 14.93 1.37 -2.24
N VAL A 111 15.46 0.26 -1.73
CA VAL A 111 16.91 0.00 -1.65
C VAL A 111 17.51 -0.09 -3.05
N LEU A 112 16.95 -0.97 -3.90
CA LEU A 112 17.32 -1.00 -5.31
C LEU A 112 16.51 0.01 -6.11
N LEU A 113 17.06 0.38 -7.25
CA LEU A 113 16.62 1.47 -8.11
C LEU A 113 16.76 2.82 -7.40
N GLY A 114 15.92 3.14 -6.41
CA GLY A 114 15.96 4.44 -5.73
C GLY A 114 17.27 4.71 -5.02
N GLY A 115 17.75 3.80 -4.21
CA GLY A 115 19.06 3.92 -3.56
C GLY A 115 20.19 4.00 -4.56
N ALA A 116 20.13 3.24 -5.67
CA ALA A 116 21.13 3.32 -6.75
C ALA A 116 21.11 4.69 -7.47
N VAL A 117 19.92 5.26 -7.71
CA VAL A 117 19.77 6.64 -8.23
C VAL A 117 20.37 7.66 -7.26
N GLY A 118 20.09 7.51 -5.96
CA GLY A 118 20.69 8.35 -4.92
C GLY A 118 22.20 8.30 -4.94
N ALA A 119 22.78 7.11 -4.99
CA ALA A 119 24.24 6.92 -5.07
C ALA A 119 24.83 7.53 -6.36
N ALA A 120 24.20 7.31 -7.51
CA ALA A 120 24.64 7.83 -8.80
C ALA A 120 24.48 9.36 -8.90
N SER A 121 23.60 9.98 -8.10
CA SER A 121 23.42 11.43 -8.09
C SER A 121 24.64 12.20 -7.56
N GLY A 122 25.46 11.56 -6.74
CA GLY A 122 26.63 12.16 -6.09
C GLY A 122 26.27 13.07 -4.90
N GLY A 123 25.01 13.19 -4.56
CA GLY A 123 24.51 13.91 -3.39
C GLY A 123 24.47 13.03 -2.13
N ARG A 124 24.26 13.68 -0.97
CA ARG A 124 23.95 12.96 0.27
C ARG A 124 22.51 12.47 0.22
N PHE A 125 22.28 11.20 0.37
CA PHE A 125 20.94 10.62 0.24
C PHE A 125 20.56 9.69 1.41
N ALA A 126 19.28 9.56 1.62
CA ALA A 126 18.66 8.60 2.51
C ALA A 126 17.82 7.59 1.69
N VAL A 127 17.68 6.38 2.21
CA VAL A 127 16.87 5.31 1.58
C VAL A 127 15.73 4.90 2.50
N LYS A 128 14.53 4.72 1.93
CA LYS A 128 13.40 4.05 2.59
C LYS A 128 13.19 2.67 1.98
N ALA A 129 13.41 1.62 2.75
CA ALA A 129 13.04 0.26 2.36
C ALA A 129 11.53 0.03 2.56
N HIS A 130 10.88 -0.54 1.54
CA HIS A 130 9.43 -0.80 1.54
C HIS A 130 9.08 -2.28 1.69
N GLY A 131 10.03 -3.19 1.51
CA GLY A 131 9.87 -4.63 1.64
C GLY A 131 9.66 -5.36 0.32
N SER A 132 8.91 -4.84 -0.63
CA SER A 132 8.65 -5.52 -1.92
C SER A 132 9.92 -5.78 -2.72
N GLU A 133 10.84 -4.83 -2.76
CA GLU A 133 12.16 -5.01 -3.39
C GLU A 133 12.98 -6.09 -2.71
N LEU A 134 12.95 -6.14 -1.37
CA LEU A 134 13.70 -7.09 -0.58
C LEU A 134 13.18 -8.53 -0.78
N GLU A 135 11.86 -8.72 -0.61
CA GLU A 135 11.23 -10.03 -0.62
C GLU A 135 11.05 -10.61 -2.03
N TYR A 136 10.60 -9.80 -3.01
CA TYR A 136 10.27 -10.33 -4.33
C TYR A 136 11.45 -10.29 -5.31
N SER A 137 12.34 -9.31 -5.18
CA SER A 137 13.42 -9.14 -6.15
C SER A 137 14.79 -9.51 -5.63
N MET A 138 15.14 -9.17 -4.39
CA MET A 138 16.50 -9.35 -3.88
C MET A 138 16.71 -10.73 -3.24
N ARG A 139 15.84 -11.14 -2.32
CA ARG A 139 16.00 -12.38 -1.53
C ARG A 139 16.30 -13.59 -2.40
N GLY A 140 17.40 -14.29 -2.10
CA GLY A 140 17.86 -15.47 -2.82
C GLY A 140 18.55 -15.17 -4.16
N ARG A 141 18.90 -13.92 -4.43
CA ARG A 141 19.63 -13.49 -5.63
C ARG A 141 20.91 -12.75 -5.26
N PRO A 142 22.05 -13.45 -5.12
CA PRO A 142 23.28 -12.89 -4.55
C PRO A 142 23.83 -11.64 -5.25
N GLU A 143 23.54 -11.46 -6.55
CA GLU A 143 23.96 -10.27 -7.29
C GLU A 143 23.16 -9.02 -6.87
N LEU A 144 21.83 -9.16 -6.69
CA LEU A 144 20.97 -8.09 -6.26
C LEU A 144 21.15 -7.79 -4.76
N GLU A 145 21.37 -8.82 -3.94
CA GLU A 145 21.70 -8.67 -2.52
C GLU A 145 22.98 -7.85 -2.33
N ARG A 146 24.05 -8.19 -3.05
CA ARG A 146 25.32 -7.43 -3.03
C ARG A 146 25.14 -6.00 -3.51
N TRP A 147 24.41 -5.82 -4.62
CA TRP A 147 24.13 -4.46 -5.11
C TRP A 147 23.37 -3.62 -4.09
N GLY A 148 22.38 -4.20 -3.40
CA GLY A 148 21.68 -3.54 -2.32
C GLY A 148 22.60 -3.18 -1.14
N ALA A 149 23.49 -4.09 -0.72
CA ALA A 149 24.48 -3.84 0.32
C ALA A 149 25.39 -2.67 -0.06
N ASP A 150 25.95 -2.66 -1.27
CA ASP A 150 26.82 -1.58 -1.78
C ASP A 150 26.10 -0.21 -1.77
N VAL A 151 24.81 -0.20 -2.16
CA VAL A 151 23.98 1.02 -2.12
C VAL A 151 23.79 1.52 -0.69
N LEU A 152 23.51 0.60 0.24
CA LEU A 152 23.28 0.96 1.65
C LEU A 152 24.53 1.45 2.36
N GLU A 153 25.71 0.98 1.97
CA GLU A 153 27.00 1.54 2.46
C GLU A 153 27.15 3.01 2.08
N CYS A 154 26.69 3.40 0.90
CA CYS A 154 26.74 4.78 0.41
C CYS A 154 25.67 5.69 1.03
N ALA A 155 24.55 5.13 1.48
CA ALA A 155 23.46 5.91 2.05
C ALA A 155 23.83 6.57 3.37
N SER A 156 23.44 7.82 3.57
CA SER A 156 23.69 8.55 4.83
C SER A 156 22.82 8.02 5.99
N THR A 157 21.64 7.50 5.67
CA THR A 157 20.71 6.87 6.61
C THR A 157 19.73 5.98 5.86
N VAL A 158 19.18 5.00 6.56
CA VAL A 158 18.18 4.05 6.03
C VAL A 158 16.96 4.09 6.93
N PHE A 159 15.78 4.12 6.32
CA PHE A 159 14.51 4.06 7.02
C PHE A 159 13.80 2.75 6.68
N VAL A 160 13.22 2.12 7.69
CA VAL A 160 12.33 0.97 7.56
C VAL A 160 10.96 1.30 8.15
N GLY A 161 9.92 0.57 7.75
CA GLY A 161 8.55 0.83 8.20
C GLY A 161 8.16 0.04 9.46
N SER A 162 8.94 -0.97 9.82
CA SER A 162 8.67 -1.90 10.92
C SER A 162 9.94 -2.63 11.33
N GLY A 163 9.93 -3.25 12.51
CA GLY A 163 10.99 -4.17 12.97
C GLY A 163 11.14 -5.35 12.02
N HIS A 164 10.02 -5.90 11.52
CA HIS A 164 10.05 -6.96 10.50
C HIS A 164 10.85 -6.55 9.25
N ILE A 165 10.65 -5.36 8.70
CA ILE A 165 11.42 -4.90 7.53
C ILE A 165 12.89 -4.66 7.87
N ARG A 166 13.20 -4.28 9.11
CA ARG A 166 14.60 -4.23 9.56
C ARG A 166 15.25 -5.62 9.50
N GLU A 167 14.60 -6.64 10.06
CA GLU A 167 15.09 -8.01 10.02
C GLU A 167 15.28 -8.50 8.58
N VAL A 168 14.29 -8.28 7.72
CA VAL A 168 14.37 -8.64 6.29
C VAL A 168 15.51 -7.90 5.59
N LEU A 169 15.72 -6.63 5.89
CA LEU A 169 16.82 -5.84 5.33
C LEU A 169 18.18 -6.43 5.74
N GLU A 170 18.35 -6.74 7.01
CA GLU A 170 19.59 -7.34 7.55
C GLU A 170 19.83 -8.76 7.01
N ASP A 171 18.78 -9.56 6.84
CA ASP A 171 18.86 -10.89 6.24
C ASP A 171 19.33 -10.84 4.77
N VAL A 172 18.84 -9.85 4.01
CA VAL A 172 19.08 -9.73 2.56
C VAL A 172 20.36 -8.96 2.24
N CYS A 173 20.63 -7.88 2.94
CA CYS A 173 21.75 -6.98 2.63
C CYS A 173 22.89 -7.06 3.65
N GLY A 174 22.74 -7.84 4.74
CA GLY A 174 23.68 -7.84 5.85
C GLY A 174 23.46 -6.67 6.80
N HIS A 175 24.34 -6.56 7.79
CA HIS A 175 24.23 -5.55 8.86
C HIS A 175 24.36 -4.12 8.33
N VAL A 176 23.45 -3.23 8.77
CA VAL A 176 23.43 -1.80 8.39
C VAL A 176 23.35 -0.94 9.66
N ASP A 177 24.40 -0.15 9.93
CA ASP A 177 24.54 0.62 11.19
C ASP A 177 23.55 1.80 11.36
N ARG A 178 22.98 2.31 10.27
CA ARG A 178 22.22 3.57 10.26
C ARG A 178 20.77 3.38 9.88
N VAL A 179 20.15 2.35 10.46
CA VAL A 179 18.74 2.02 10.23
C VAL A 179 17.87 2.67 11.30
N HIS A 180 16.88 3.43 10.86
CA HIS A 180 15.86 4.02 11.71
C HIS A 180 14.49 3.43 11.37
N GLU A 181 13.79 2.97 12.38
CA GLU A 181 12.42 2.51 12.24
C GLU A 181 11.47 3.70 12.33
N VAL A 182 10.78 3.95 11.25
CA VAL A 182 9.79 5.02 11.13
C VAL A 182 8.57 4.45 10.43
N PRO A 183 7.57 4.00 11.20
CA PRO A 183 6.31 3.49 10.66
C PRO A 183 5.64 4.51 9.75
N PRO A 184 4.97 4.08 8.67
CA PRO A 184 4.16 4.98 7.88
C PRO A 184 2.99 5.50 8.72
N GLY A 185 2.68 6.80 8.55
CA GLY A 185 1.56 7.43 9.23
C GLY A 185 0.25 7.29 8.46
N VAL A 186 -0.85 7.55 9.16
CA VAL A 186 -2.20 7.71 8.60
C VAL A 186 -2.68 9.13 8.87
N ASP A 187 -3.27 9.78 7.88
CA ASP A 187 -3.86 11.11 8.05
C ASP A 187 -5.18 11.00 8.84
N ILE A 188 -5.10 11.25 10.14
CA ILE A 188 -6.28 11.19 11.02
C ILE A 188 -7.29 12.33 10.78
N GLY A 189 -6.96 13.32 9.97
CA GLY A 189 -7.90 14.33 9.50
C GLY A 189 -8.83 13.80 8.41
N GLU A 190 -8.29 12.90 7.58
CA GLU A 190 -9.02 12.22 6.50
C GLU A 190 -9.65 10.91 7.03
N TRP A 191 -8.86 10.03 7.66
CA TRP A 191 -9.31 8.79 8.28
C TRP A 191 -9.80 9.07 9.71
N ARG A 192 -11.07 9.28 9.88
CA ARG A 192 -11.65 9.62 11.19
C ARG A 192 -13.01 8.95 11.40
N PRO A 193 -13.42 8.70 12.65
CA PRO A 193 -14.74 8.18 12.95
C PRO A 193 -15.85 9.10 12.42
N GLN A 194 -16.90 8.50 11.87
CA GLN A 194 -18.07 9.20 11.36
C GLN A 194 -19.36 8.56 11.91
N PRO A 195 -20.45 9.33 12.10
CA PRO A 195 -21.74 8.76 12.43
C PRO A 195 -22.24 7.82 11.33
N ARG A 196 -22.63 6.61 11.69
CA ARG A 196 -23.02 5.53 10.77
C ARG A 196 -24.08 5.95 9.74
N GLU A 197 -25.11 6.70 10.17
CA GLU A 197 -26.17 7.16 9.27
C GLU A 197 -25.65 8.16 8.22
N ALA A 198 -24.82 9.11 8.63
CA ALA A 198 -24.20 10.06 7.72
C ALA A 198 -23.22 9.35 6.75
N ALA A 199 -22.47 8.35 7.24
CA ALA A 199 -21.53 7.58 6.44
C ALA A 199 -22.22 6.80 5.32
N LEU A 200 -23.39 6.20 5.57
CA LEU A 200 -24.13 5.50 4.52
C LEU A 200 -24.62 6.44 3.42
N GLN A 201 -25.16 7.60 3.79
CA GLN A 201 -25.60 8.59 2.82
C GLN A 201 -24.42 9.12 2.00
N SER A 202 -23.30 9.41 2.65
CA SER A 202 -22.09 9.88 1.97
C SER A 202 -21.51 8.80 1.04
N LEU A 203 -21.45 7.54 1.48
CA LEU A 203 -20.95 6.44 0.64
C LEU A 203 -21.77 6.28 -0.65
N ILE A 204 -23.10 6.35 -0.55
CA ILE A 204 -23.98 6.26 -1.72
C ILE A 204 -23.75 7.47 -2.63
N ALA A 205 -23.73 8.69 -2.09
CA ALA A 205 -23.53 9.90 -2.87
C ALA A 205 -22.15 9.92 -3.58
N GLU A 206 -21.10 9.42 -2.93
CA GLU A 206 -19.78 9.29 -3.55
C GLU A 206 -19.77 8.23 -4.66
N ALA A 207 -20.47 7.11 -4.47
CA ALA A 207 -20.57 6.06 -5.49
C ALA A 207 -21.42 6.49 -6.71
N GLU A 208 -22.34 7.46 -6.56
CA GLU A 208 -23.06 8.06 -7.70
C GLU A 208 -22.17 8.93 -8.57
N LEU A 209 -21.03 9.40 -8.04
CA LEU A 209 -20.05 10.21 -8.77
C LEU A 209 -18.98 9.36 -9.48
N ASP A 210 -19.02 8.06 -9.33
CA ASP A 210 -18.03 7.17 -9.96
C ASP A 210 -18.14 7.21 -11.50
N PRO A 211 -17.02 7.10 -12.19
CA PRO A 211 -17.03 7.04 -13.64
C PRO A 211 -17.78 5.79 -14.12
N PRO A 212 -18.50 5.88 -15.25
CA PRO A 212 -19.21 4.72 -15.79
C PRO A 212 -18.24 3.59 -16.14
N ASN A 213 -18.62 2.37 -15.75
CA ASN A 213 -17.85 1.14 -16.00
C ASN A 213 -18.77 0.03 -16.53
N PRO A 214 -19.33 0.19 -17.75
CA PRO A 214 -20.31 -0.74 -18.32
C PRO A 214 -19.83 -2.19 -18.31
N GLY A 215 -20.59 -3.07 -17.65
CA GLY A 215 -20.26 -4.49 -17.54
C GLY A 215 -18.95 -4.78 -16.81
N ASN A 216 -18.48 -3.85 -15.98
CA ASN A 216 -17.21 -3.96 -15.23
C ASN A 216 -15.99 -4.19 -16.14
N ALA A 217 -16.01 -3.60 -17.34
CA ALA A 217 -14.98 -3.83 -18.35
C ALA A 217 -13.58 -3.34 -17.95
N ASN A 218 -13.50 -2.37 -17.04
CA ASN A 218 -12.24 -1.89 -16.50
C ASN A 218 -12.12 -2.29 -15.02
N GLU A 219 -11.27 -3.25 -14.72
CA GLU A 219 -11.03 -3.74 -13.36
C GLU A 219 -10.46 -2.68 -12.39
N ARG A 220 -9.92 -1.58 -12.91
CA ARG A 220 -9.35 -0.48 -12.11
C ARG A 220 -10.34 0.63 -11.79
N LEU A 221 -11.58 0.49 -12.21
CA LEU A 221 -12.68 1.37 -11.84
C LEU A 221 -13.65 0.65 -10.90
N PRO A 222 -14.40 1.40 -10.08
CA PRO A 222 -15.51 0.84 -9.30
C PRO A 222 -16.47 0.05 -10.18
N ASP A 223 -17.09 -0.97 -9.62
CA ASP A 223 -18.08 -1.76 -10.34
C ASP A 223 -19.32 -0.93 -10.65
N GLU A 224 -19.94 -1.22 -11.78
CA GLU A 224 -21.17 -0.55 -12.21
C GLU A 224 -22.30 -0.72 -11.19
N GLY A 225 -23.03 0.35 -10.93
CA GLY A 225 -24.19 0.36 -10.01
C GLY A 225 -23.86 0.23 -8.54
N ASN A 226 -22.64 0.51 -8.11
CA ASN A 226 -22.23 0.40 -6.70
C ASN A 226 -23.10 1.22 -5.75
N ALA A 227 -23.62 2.38 -6.12
CA ALA A 227 -24.50 3.17 -5.27
C ALA A 227 -25.73 2.38 -4.84
N GLU A 228 -26.47 1.77 -5.80
CA GLU A 228 -27.65 0.96 -5.53
C GLU A 228 -27.28 -0.36 -4.82
N ARG A 229 -26.20 -1.03 -5.25
CA ARG A 229 -25.74 -2.29 -4.69
C ARG A 229 -25.32 -2.14 -3.22
N LEU A 230 -24.56 -1.11 -2.88
CA LEU A 230 -24.14 -0.80 -1.51
C LEU A 230 -25.35 -0.39 -0.65
N ALA A 231 -26.23 0.47 -1.18
CA ALA A 231 -27.45 0.86 -0.49
C ALA A 231 -28.30 -0.35 -0.11
N GLY A 232 -28.53 -1.27 -1.05
CA GLY A 232 -29.30 -2.50 -0.80
C GLY A 232 -28.61 -3.48 0.13
N PHE A 233 -27.30 -3.67 -0.04
CA PHE A 233 -26.53 -4.64 0.74
C PHE A 233 -26.30 -4.20 2.19
N LEU A 234 -26.11 -2.91 2.45
CA LEU A 234 -25.82 -2.38 3.79
C LEU A 234 -27.07 -2.03 4.61
N VAL A 235 -28.27 -2.34 4.10
CA VAL A 235 -29.51 -2.17 4.86
C VAL A 235 -29.56 -3.09 6.09
N GLY A 236 -30.14 -2.57 7.20
CA GLY A 236 -30.33 -3.31 8.43
C GLY A 236 -29.10 -3.35 9.33
N GLN A 237 -29.19 -4.23 10.36
CA GLN A 237 -28.18 -4.30 11.43
C GLN A 237 -27.34 -5.58 11.38
N ARG A 238 -27.30 -6.26 10.23
CA ARG A 238 -26.46 -7.44 10.07
C ARG A 238 -24.98 -7.05 10.23
N PRO A 239 -24.19 -7.76 11.04
CA PRO A 239 -22.76 -7.47 11.18
C PRO A 239 -22.06 -7.38 9.84
N THR A 240 -21.22 -6.39 9.68
CA THR A 240 -20.54 -6.07 8.42
C THR A 240 -19.04 -6.13 8.60
N VAL A 241 -18.39 -7.00 7.84
CA VAL A 241 -16.93 -7.08 7.73
C VAL A 241 -16.52 -6.38 6.43
N VAL A 242 -15.39 -5.71 6.45
CA VAL A 242 -14.79 -5.09 5.25
C VAL A 242 -13.41 -5.67 5.01
N TYR A 243 -13.12 -5.98 3.78
CA TYR A 243 -11.78 -6.18 3.24
C TYR A 243 -11.54 -5.12 2.17
N PHE A 244 -10.36 -4.50 2.16
CA PHE A 244 -9.92 -3.68 1.03
C PHE A 244 -8.43 -3.87 0.74
N GLY A 245 -8.12 -4.02 -0.55
CA GLY A 245 -6.77 -4.28 -1.04
C GLY A 245 -6.75 -5.00 -2.38
N LYS A 246 -5.56 -5.37 -2.86
CA LYS A 246 -5.45 -6.16 -4.09
C LYS A 246 -6.06 -7.56 -3.90
N LEU A 247 -6.78 -8.04 -4.91
CA LEU A 247 -7.35 -9.39 -4.92
C LEU A 247 -6.34 -10.37 -5.55
N LEU A 248 -5.34 -10.71 -4.75
CA LEU A 248 -4.30 -11.70 -5.06
C LEU A 248 -4.41 -12.86 -4.07
N HIS A 249 -4.00 -14.06 -4.46
CA HIS A 249 -4.06 -15.24 -3.60
C HIS A 249 -3.36 -15.01 -2.25
N ASN A 250 -2.17 -14.40 -2.28
CA ASN A 250 -1.37 -14.13 -1.10
C ASN A 250 -1.97 -13.09 -0.14
N LYS A 251 -3.02 -12.37 -0.54
CA LYS A 251 -3.79 -11.48 0.35
C LYS A 251 -4.85 -12.20 1.18
N GLY A 252 -5.04 -13.50 0.99
CA GLY A 252 -5.79 -14.37 1.88
C GLY A 252 -7.31 -14.14 1.95
N VAL A 253 -7.91 -13.44 0.98
CA VAL A 253 -9.35 -13.15 0.97
C VAL A 253 -10.20 -14.44 1.00
N HIS A 254 -9.70 -15.54 0.40
CA HIS A 254 -10.34 -16.85 0.48
C HIS A 254 -10.45 -17.36 1.92
N VAL A 255 -9.46 -17.11 2.78
CA VAL A 255 -9.50 -17.47 4.21
C VAL A 255 -10.64 -16.72 4.92
N LEU A 256 -10.83 -15.43 4.59
CA LEU A 256 -11.95 -14.64 5.12
C LEU A 256 -13.30 -15.18 4.65
N LEU A 257 -13.46 -15.49 3.37
CA LEU A 257 -14.70 -16.05 2.83
C LEU A 257 -15.04 -17.41 3.46
N GLU A 258 -14.03 -18.26 3.65
CA GLU A 258 -14.18 -19.55 4.34
C GLU A 258 -14.56 -19.36 5.82
N ALA A 259 -13.93 -18.43 6.52
CA ALA A 259 -14.25 -18.11 7.91
C ALA A 259 -15.71 -17.66 8.07
N LEU A 260 -16.22 -16.86 7.14
CA LEU A 260 -17.59 -16.34 7.19
C LEU A 260 -18.65 -17.34 6.74
N ALA A 261 -18.28 -18.47 6.12
CA ALA A 261 -19.26 -19.45 5.65
C ALA A 261 -20.14 -19.97 6.80
N GLY A 262 -21.46 -19.70 6.70
CA GLY A 262 -22.44 -20.06 7.73
C GLY A 262 -22.49 -19.15 8.95
N VAL A 263 -21.73 -18.07 9.00
CA VAL A 263 -21.81 -17.01 10.01
C VAL A 263 -22.88 -15.99 9.59
N ASP A 264 -23.69 -15.50 10.52
CA ASP A 264 -24.67 -14.45 10.21
C ASP A 264 -24.02 -13.05 10.16
N ALA A 265 -23.06 -12.90 9.28
CA ALA A 265 -22.40 -11.66 8.95
C ALA A 265 -22.35 -11.48 7.43
N ARG A 266 -22.08 -10.28 6.98
CA ARG A 266 -21.86 -9.97 5.56
C ARG A 266 -20.47 -9.37 5.37
N VAL A 267 -19.92 -9.49 4.17
CA VAL A 267 -18.62 -8.92 3.83
C VAL A 267 -18.69 -8.04 2.59
N VAL A 268 -18.08 -6.86 2.65
CA VAL A 268 -17.82 -6.04 1.48
C VAL A 268 -16.33 -6.22 1.10
N VAL A 269 -16.10 -6.74 -0.10
CA VAL A 269 -14.76 -7.00 -0.64
C VAL A 269 -14.44 -5.91 -1.65
N VAL A 270 -13.50 -5.05 -1.28
CA VAL A 270 -13.07 -3.91 -2.09
C VAL A 270 -11.71 -4.20 -2.69
N GLY A 271 -11.60 -4.06 -4.02
CA GLY A 271 -10.34 -4.18 -4.72
C GLY A 271 -10.44 -4.84 -6.08
N PHE A 272 -9.28 -5.03 -6.68
CA PHE A 272 -9.12 -5.68 -7.99
C PHE A 272 -7.89 -6.57 -8.00
N GLY A 273 -7.82 -7.49 -8.95
CA GLY A 273 -6.69 -8.41 -9.14
C GLY A 273 -7.12 -9.74 -9.74
N ASP A 274 -6.14 -10.49 -10.20
CA ASP A 274 -6.34 -11.73 -10.99
C ASP A 274 -7.11 -12.83 -10.22
N TYR A 275 -7.10 -12.78 -8.89
CA TYR A 275 -7.78 -13.77 -8.05
C TYR A 275 -9.28 -13.49 -7.82
N ARG A 276 -9.79 -12.36 -8.33
CA ARG A 276 -11.18 -11.93 -8.12
C ARG A 276 -12.20 -12.96 -8.58
N ALA A 277 -12.04 -13.48 -9.80
CA ALA A 277 -13.02 -14.42 -10.38
C ALA A 277 -13.17 -15.72 -9.55
N GLU A 278 -12.08 -16.21 -8.98
CA GLU A 278 -12.09 -17.38 -8.09
C GLU A 278 -12.75 -17.05 -6.75
N LEU A 279 -12.48 -15.87 -6.20
CA LEU A 279 -13.11 -15.41 -4.96
C LEU A 279 -14.64 -15.27 -5.11
N GLU A 280 -15.11 -14.73 -6.23
CA GLU A 280 -16.55 -14.62 -6.53
C GLU A 280 -17.23 -15.99 -6.65
N GLN A 281 -16.50 -17.02 -7.12
CA GLN A 281 -17.01 -18.40 -7.16
C GLN A 281 -17.07 -19.06 -5.78
N LEU A 282 -16.17 -18.69 -4.86
CA LEU A 282 -16.14 -19.19 -3.48
C LEU A 282 -17.18 -18.51 -2.59
N ALA A 283 -17.55 -17.28 -2.92
CA ALA A 283 -18.42 -16.46 -2.09
C ALA A 283 -19.90 -16.80 -2.25
N ASP A 284 -20.66 -16.73 -1.15
CA ASP A 284 -22.13 -16.67 -1.20
C ASP A 284 -22.55 -15.23 -1.60
N PRO A 285 -23.22 -15.04 -2.75
CA PRO A 285 -23.67 -13.72 -3.19
C PRO A 285 -24.64 -13.02 -2.21
N ALA A 286 -25.31 -13.77 -1.34
CA ALA A 286 -26.15 -13.21 -0.28
C ALA A 286 -25.36 -12.69 0.92
N GLN A 287 -24.09 -13.08 1.02
CA GLN A 287 -23.20 -12.74 2.13
C GLN A 287 -22.04 -11.82 1.72
N ALA A 288 -21.60 -11.88 0.47
CA ALA A 288 -20.44 -11.13 -0.01
C ALA A 288 -20.80 -10.17 -1.15
N LEU A 289 -20.37 -8.93 -1.06
CA LEU A 289 -20.49 -7.92 -2.12
C LEU A 289 -19.08 -7.51 -2.58
N PHE A 290 -18.78 -7.75 -3.86
CA PHE A 290 -17.58 -7.23 -4.52
C PHE A 290 -17.90 -5.89 -5.19
N THR A 291 -17.05 -4.89 -4.98
CA THR A 291 -17.30 -3.52 -5.45
C THR A 291 -16.33 -3.03 -6.52
N GLY A 292 -15.31 -3.85 -6.87
CA GLY A 292 -14.15 -3.30 -7.55
C GLY A 292 -13.34 -2.39 -6.60
N PRO A 293 -12.33 -1.67 -7.11
CA PRO A 293 -11.56 -0.73 -6.32
C PRO A 293 -12.43 0.46 -5.92
N LEU A 294 -12.28 0.89 -4.68
CA LEU A 294 -12.90 2.12 -4.16
C LEU A 294 -11.79 3.09 -3.76
N GLU A 295 -12.05 4.36 -3.97
CA GLU A 295 -11.15 5.44 -3.56
C GLU A 295 -11.30 5.74 -2.07
N HIS A 296 -10.36 6.52 -1.52
CA HIS A 296 -10.37 6.96 -0.14
C HIS A 296 -11.72 7.56 0.31
N ARG A 297 -12.33 8.41 -0.52
CA ARG A 297 -13.63 9.06 -0.25
C ARG A 297 -14.78 8.06 0.02
N HIS A 298 -14.70 6.86 -0.54
CA HIS A 298 -15.65 5.77 -0.26
C HIS A 298 -15.23 4.98 0.99
N LEU A 299 -13.94 4.64 1.10
CA LEU A 299 -13.43 3.76 2.13
C LEU A 299 -13.63 4.35 3.54
N VAL A 300 -13.42 5.65 3.72
CA VAL A 300 -13.64 6.31 5.02
C VAL A 300 -15.10 6.19 5.48
N ASN A 301 -16.04 6.24 4.55
CA ASN A 301 -17.46 6.05 4.82
C ASN A 301 -17.83 4.59 5.02
N LEU A 302 -17.28 3.68 4.20
CA LEU A 302 -17.53 2.24 4.30
C LEU A 302 -17.03 1.67 5.63
N LEU A 303 -15.83 2.06 6.06
CA LEU A 303 -15.26 1.62 7.34
C LEU A 303 -16.07 2.09 8.55
N ALA A 304 -16.66 3.29 8.49
CA ALA A 304 -17.58 3.76 9.52
C ALA A 304 -18.88 2.93 9.62
N LEU A 305 -19.20 2.12 8.60
CA LEU A 305 -20.33 1.20 8.55
C LEU A 305 -19.94 -0.24 8.95
N ALA A 306 -18.66 -0.54 9.01
CA ALA A 306 -18.15 -1.85 9.33
C ALA A 306 -18.08 -2.08 10.84
N ASP A 307 -18.26 -3.33 11.24
CA ASP A 307 -18.06 -3.78 12.61
C ASP A 307 -16.64 -4.32 12.81
N ALA A 308 -15.98 -4.76 11.72
CA ALA A 308 -14.57 -5.11 11.67
C ALA A 308 -13.98 -4.93 10.26
N CYS A 309 -12.69 -4.62 10.21
CA CYS A 309 -11.89 -4.69 8.98
C CYS A 309 -10.92 -5.86 9.10
N VAL A 310 -10.99 -6.83 8.19
CA VAL A 310 -10.11 -8.01 8.25
C VAL A 310 -8.97 -7.89 7.26
N VAL A 311 -7.74 -8.12 7.74
CA VAL A 311 -6.51 -8.14 6.93
C VAL A 311 -5.94 -9.56 6.94
N PRO A 312 -6.43 -10.46 6.05
CA PRO A 312 -6.17 -11.90 6.12
C PRO A 312 -4.93 -12.32 5.32
N SER A 313 -3.99 -11.41 5.09
CA SER A 313 -2.79 -11.68 4.28
C SER A 313 -2.06 -12.93 4.78
N ILE A 314 -1.73 -13.84 3.86
CA ILE A 314 -0.93 -15.05 4.13
C ILE A 314 0.52 -14.90 3.67
N PHE A 315 0.89 -13.70 3.24
CA PHE A 315 2.24 -13.34 2.81
C PHE A 315 2.73 -12.13 3.60
N PRO A 316 4.04 -12.03 3.90
CA PRO A 316 4.58 -10.94 4.70
C PRO A 316 4.16 -9.55 4.24
N GLU A 317 3.65 -8.76 5.18
CA GLU A 317 3.31 -7.35 4.99
C GLU A 317 4.37 -6.46 5.63
N ALA A 318 4.73 -5.39 4.95
CA ALA A 318 5.76 -4.48 5.46
C ALA A 318 5.34 -3.72 6.72
N PHE A 319 4.04 -3.41 6.85
CA PHE A 319 3.48 -2.70 7.99
C PHE A 319 2.03 -3.10 8.25
N GLY A 320 1.11 -2.85 7.28
CA GLY A 320 -0.32 -3.08 7.45
C GLY A 320 -1.12 -1.77 7.41
N MET A 321 -0.86 -0.93 6.40
CA MET A 321 -1.57 0.36 6.23
C MET A 321 -3.08 0.24 6.33
N VAL A 322 -3.66 -0.80 5.71
CA VAL A 322 -5.09 -1.08 5.75
C VAL A 322 -5.62 -1.18 7.18
N ALA A 323 -4.89 -1.87 8.07
CA ALA A 323 -5.28 -1.98 9.47
C ALA A 323 -5.18 -0.64 10.21
N ALA A 324 -4.12 0.14 9.94
CA ALA A 324 -3.95 1.46 10.53
C ALA A 324 -5.04 2.45 10.07
N GLU A 325 -5.41 2.42 8.79
CA GLU A 325 -6.50 3.22 8.21
C GLU A 325 -7.85 2.84 8.82
N ALA A 326 -8.14 1.54 8.98
CA ALA A 326 -9.35 1.07 9.65
C ALA A 326 -9.40 1.53 11.11
N ALA A 327 -8.32 1.35 11.87
CA ALA A 327 -8.24 1.78 13.26
C ALA A 327 -8.48 3.30 13.40
N ALA A 328 -7.93 4.12 12.51
CA ALA A 328 -8.10 5.56 12.51
C ALA A 328 -9.57 6.00 12.29
N THR A 329 -10.36 5.21 11.56
CA THR A 329 -11.81 5.44 11.38
C THR A 329 -12.66 4.94 12.55
N GLY A 330 -12.05 4.27 13.53
CA GLY A 330 -12.76 3.62 14.63
C GLY A 330 -13.32 2.22 14.27
N CYS A 331 -13.02 1.70 13.08
CA CYS A 331 -13.33 0.34 12.68
C CYS A 331 -12.26 -0.61 13.24
N PRO A 332 -12.60 -1.57 14.12
CA PRO A 332 -11.62 -2.49 14.68
C PRO A 332 -10.95 -3.34 13.59
N PRO A 333 -9.63 -3.28 13.41
CA PRO A 333 -8.95 -4.21 12.52
C PRO A 333 -8.72 -5.56 13.21
N LEU A 334 -8.87 -6.64 12.44
CA LEU A 334 -8.53 -8.01 12.82
C LEU A 334 -7.52 -8.53 11.80
N VAL A 335 -6.28 -8.75 12.21
CA VAL A 335 -5.16 -8.99 11.30
C VAL A 335 -4.59 -10.41 11.43
N ALA A 336 -4.10 -10.98 10.34
CA ALA A 336 -3.30 -12.21 10.40
C ALA A 336 -1.98 -11.94 11.13
N ARG A 337 -1.65 -12.76 12.16
CA ARG A 337 -0.52 -12.50 13.06
C ARG A 337 0.81 -12.97 12.47
N HIS A 338 1.42 -12.16 11.64
CA HIS A 338 2.78 -12.35 11.13
C HIS A 338 3.36 -11.03 10.61
N SER A 339 4.68 -10.96 10.43
CA SER A 339 5.40 -9.82 9.81
C SER A 339 5.02 -8.47 10.42
N GLY A 340 4.93 -7.40 9.65
CA GLY A 340 4.47 -6.09 10.12
C GLY A 340 3.04 -6.07 10.66
N LEU A 341 2.19 -7.05 10.30
CA LEU A 341 0.87 -7.19 10.89
C LEU A 341 0.90 -7.63 12.35
N ALA A 342 1.91 -8.40 12.76
CA ALA A 342 2.09 -8.76 14.17
C ALA A 342 2.38 -7.52 15.03
N GLU A 343 3.18 -6.58 14.51
CA GLU A 343 3.46 -5.31 15.20
C GLU A 343 2.20 -4.43 15.33
N ILE A 344 1.36 -4.41 14.29
CA ILE A 344 0.03 -3.76 14.37
C ILE A 344 -0.84 -4.43 15.43
N ALA A 345 -0.89 -5.77 15.46
CA ALA A 345 -1.65 -6.51 16.46
C ALA A 345 -1.20 -6.18 17.89
N GLU A 346 0.12 -6.13 18.13
CA GLU A 346 0.69 -5.76 19.44
C GLU A 346 0.30 -4.32 19.84
N GLY A 347 0.34 -3.39 18.89
CA GLY A 347 -0.12 -2.01 19.12
C GLY A 347 -1.60 -1.93 19.48
N LEU A 348 -2.46 -2.69 18.80
CA LEU A 348 -3.89 -2.77 19.09
C LEU A 348 -4.16 -3.43 20.46
N GLU A 349 -3.46 -4.53 20.76
CA GLU A 349 -3.56 -5.24 22.04
C GLU A 349 -3.19 -4.33 23.23
N ALA A 350 -2.22 -3.43 23.05
CA ALA A 350 -1.85 -2.47 24.08
C ALA A 350 -2.96 -1.48 24.41
N GLU A 351 -3.77 -1.09 23.42
CA GLU A 351 -4.85 -0.12 23.57
C GLU A 351 -6.21 -0.76 23.88
N TYR A 352 -6.40 -2.03 23.51
CA TYR A 352 -7.68 -2.71 23.73
C TYR A 352 -7.88 -3.07 25.22
N PRO A 353 -9.15 -3.00 25.72
CA PRO A 353 -9.50 -3.60 27.01
C PRO A 353 -9.02 -5.06 27.07
N GLU A 354 -8.51 -5.51 28.22
CA GLU A 354 -7.92 -6.84 28.39
C GLU A 354 -8.80 -7.98 27.84
N ALA A 355 -10.11 -7.88 28.04
CA ALA A 355 -11.08 -8.89 27.57
C ALA A 355 -11.20 -8.95 26.03
N LEU A 356 -10.78 -7.91 25.30
CA LEU A 356 -10.91 -7.80 23.84
C LEU A 356 -9.56 -7.94 23.11
N ARG A 357 -8.45 -8.02 23.79
CA ARG A 357 -7.11 -8.10 23.17
C ARG A 357 -6.98 -9.26 22.19
N HIS A 358 -7.60 -10.40 22.51
CA HIS A 358 -7.61 -11.58 21.63
C HIS A 358 -8.30 -11.36 20.27
N LEU A 359 -9.05 -10.26 20.12
CA LEU A 359 -9.71 -9.89 18.86
C LEU A 359 -8.83 -9.01 17.94
N ALA A 360 -7.61 -8.66 18.35
CA ALA A 360 -6.72 -7.88 17.51
C ALA A 360 -6.12 -8.69 16.35
N SER A 361 -5.95 -9.99 16.52
CA SER A 361 -5.31 -10.85 15.51
C SER A 361 -5.80 -12.29 15.53
N PHE A 362 -5.51 -13.01 14.45
CA PHE A 362 -5.76 -14.43 14.30
C PHE A 362 -4.55 -15.13 13.66
N GLU A 363 -4.47 -16.45 13.78
CA GLU A 363 -3.41 -17.27 13.20
C GLU A 363 -3.46 -17.21 11.67
N SER A 364 -2.35 -16.89 11.04
CA SER A 364 -2.27 -16.68 9.58
C SER A 364 -2.69 -17.93 8.80
N GLY A 365 -3.67 -17.78 7.91
CA GLY A 365 -4.20 -18.85 7.09
C GLY A 365 -5.21 -19.75 7.80
N ASP A 366 -5.52 -19.52 9.08
CA ASP A 366 -6.47 -20.31 9.86
C ASP A 366 -7.88 -19.67 9.82
N ALA A 367 -8.75 -20.23 8.97
CA ALA A 367 -10.13 -19.78 8.82
C ALA A 367 -10.99 -20.08 10.07
N GLU A 368 -10.68 -21.14 10.84
CA GLU A 368 -11.42 -21.47 12.06
C GLU A 368 -11.10 -20.49 13.20
N ASP A 369 -9.83 -20.13 13.36
CA ASP A 369 -9.44 -19.11 14.34
C ASP A 369 -10.02 -17.74 13.96
N LEU A 370 -10.02 -17.37 12.67
CA LEU A 370 -10.66 -16.16 12.18
C LEU A 370 -12.17 -16.18 12.44
N ARG A 371 -12.85 -17.29 12.15
CA ARG A 371 -14.29 -17.47 12.41
C ARG A 371 -14.65 -17.26 13.88
N ALA A 372 -13.83 -17.72 14.79
CA ALA A 372 -14.06 -17.59 16.24
C ALA A 372 -13.96 -16.13 16.74
N LYS A 373 -13.38 -15.22 15.93
CA LYS A 373 -13.11 -13.83 16.29
C LYS A 373 -13.99 -12.82 15.53
N VAL A 374 -14.61 -13.23 14.45
CA VAL A 374 -15.58 -12.43 13.70
C VAL A 374 -17.00 -12.69 14.24
#